data_2d66f999bc3c50b451bbd0dd46dfff1f
#
_entry.id   2d66f999bc3c50b451bbd0dd46dfff1f
#
_cell.length_a   1.000
_cell.length_b   1.000
_cell.length_c   1.000
_cell.angle_alpha   90.00
_cell.angle_beta   90.00
_cell.angle_gamma   90.00
#
_symmetry.space_group_name_H-M   'P 1'
#
loop_
_entity.id
_entity.type
_entity.pdbx_description
1 polymer ?
#
loop_
_entity_poly.entity_id
_entity_poly.type
_entity_poly.pdbx_seq_one_letter_code
_entity_poly.pdbx_strand_id
1 'polypeptide(L)'
;MVFRFGTAICGAVMTLAFSSVAMAQKDIDAVPSNAVVIAVSGTAIIGAASMYNPYRSGYREGGVNTASGERYESSAWAAAIKTNLRKEFGGVRNGARPKYALVEGAGKKAIVKINDVGPLTPGRIIDFNERTMRYFDPSLRRGVIDGVKVTPLSGEDWTPGPVA
;
A
#
# COMPACT_ATOMS: atom_id res chain seq x y z
N MET A 1 21.85 86.52 8.70
CA MET A 1 22.46 85.85 7.57
C MET A 1 22.45 84.33 7.89
N VAL A 2 21.46 83.59 7.40
CA VAL A 2 21.19 82.20 7.80
C VAL A 2 21.30 81.36 6.54
N PHE A 3 22.30 80.49 6.48
CA PHE A 3 22.44 79.51 5.41
C PHE A 3 21.75 78.19 5.81
N ARG A 4 20.75 77.80 4.99
CA ARG A 4 20.13 76.50 5.08
C ARG A 4 20.84 75.54 4.12
N PHE A 5 21.41 74.46 4.65
CA PHE A 5 21.84 73.29 3.86
C PHE A 5 20.70 72.29 3.78
N GLY A 6 20.22 72.05 2.56
CA GLY A 6 19.28 70.99 2.28
C GLY A 6 20.03 69.69 1.97
N THR A 7 19.77 68.66 2.73
CA THR A 7 20.31 67.29 2.50
C THR A 7 19.28 66.55 1.66
N ALA A 8 19.65 66.24 0.42
CA ALA A 8 18.87 65.31 -0.44
C ALA A 8 19.20 63.84 -0.06
N ILE A 9 18.22 63.15 0.41
CA ILE A 9 18.29 61.72 0.65
C ILE A 9 17.85 61.00 -0.64
N CYS A 10 18.81 60.42 -1.32
CA CYS A 10 18.57 59.56 -2.49
C CYS A 10 18.15 58.17 -2.00
N GLY A 11 16.87 57.87 -2.01
CA GLY A 11 16.31 56.60 -1.67
C GLY A 11 16.42 55.63 -2.88
N ALA A 12 17.32 54.65 -2.80
CA ALA A 12 17.39 53.60 -3.75
C ALA A 12 16.21 52.60 -3.52
N VAL A 13 15.25 52.62 -4.43
CA VAL A 13 14.18 51.61 -4.46
C VAL A 13 14.78 50.33 -5.07
N MET A 14 15.02 49.36 -4.22
CA MET A 14 15.46 48.03 -4.61
C MET A 14 14.22 47.22 -5.04
N THR A 15 13.97 47.15 -6.34
CA THR A 15 12.92 46.33 -6.91
C THR A 15 13.35 44.85 -6.83
N LEU A 16 12.80 44.12 -5.88
CA LEU A 16 12.92 42.66 -5.84
C LEU A 16 12.05 42.06 -6.97
N ALA A 17 12.71 41.59 -8.01
CA ALA A 17 12.11 40.80 -9.05
C ALA A 17 11.77 39.41 -8.46
N PHE A 18 10.50 39.18 -8.15
CA PHE A 18 10.00 37.83 -7.91
C PHE A 18 9.98 37.10 -9.25
N SER A 19 11.00 36.28 -9.49
CA SER A 19 10.92 35.25 -10.54
C SER A 19 9.87 34.24 -10.11
N SER A 20 8.64 34.38 -10.62
CA SER A 20 7.64 33.33 -10.59
C SER A 20 8.19 32.16 -11.41
N VAL A 21 8.65 31.11 -10.72
CA VAL A 21 8.87 29.81 -11.34
C VAL A 21 7.48 29.32 -11.75
N ALA A 22 7.15 29.52 -13.01
CA ALA A 22 6.00 28.87 -13.63
C ALA A 22 6.34 27.36 -13.66
N MET A 23 5.95 26.66 -12.62
CA MET A 23 5.90 25.20 -12.63
C MET A 23 4.95 24.82 -13.74
N ALA A 24 5.46 24.06 -14.69
CA ALA A 24 4.74 23.64 -15.86
C ALA A 24 3.50 22.86 -15.45
N GLN A 25 2.34 23.49 -15.64
CA GLN A 25 0.98 22.92 -15.52
C GLN A 25 0.70 21.90 -16.66
N LYS A 26 1.74 21.31 -17.25
CA LYS A 26 1.62 20.63 -18.54
C LYS A 26 1.45 19.13 -18.47
N ASP A 27 1.53 18.53 -17.29
CA ASP A 27 1.52 17.06 -17.16
C ASP A 27 0.27 16.48 -16.48
N ILE A 28 -0.74 17.30 -16.17
CA ILE A 28 -1.97 16.81 -15.52
C ILE A 28 -2.97 16.27 -16.55
N ASP A 29 -2.87 16.70 -17.82
CA ASP A 29 -3.83 16.31 -18.88
C ASP A 29 -3.51 14.96 -19.56
N ALA A 30 -2.43 14.28 -19.15
CA ALA A 30 -1.98 13.03 -19.77
C ALA A 30 -2.31 11.77 -18.98
N VAL A 31 -3.07 11.86 -17.89
CA VAL A 31 -3.55 10.64 -17.19
C VAL A 31 -4.70 10.07 -18.02
N PRO A 32 -4.57 8.88 -18.64
CA PRO A 32 -5.68 8.27 -19.36
C PRO A 32 -6.87 8.14 -18.42
N SER A 33 -8.07 8.45 -18.92
CA SER A 33 -9.32 8.48 -18.13
C SER A 33 -9.66 7.16 -17.39
N ASN A 34 -8.88 6.11 -17.60
CA ASN A 34 -8.99 4.79 -16.99
C ASN A 34 -7.83 4.49 -16.01
N ALA A 35 -6.96 5.47 -15.70
CA ALA A 35 -5.89 5.24 -14.75
C ALA A 35 -6.49 5.16 -13.33
N VAL A 36 -6.42 3.98 -12.73
CA VAL A 36 -6.76 3.80 -11.31
C VAL A 36 -5.65 4.44 -10.50
N VAL A 37 -5.94 5.59 -9.89
CA VAL A 37 -5.01 6.23 -8.95
C VAL A 37 -5.05 5.43 -7.64
N ILE A 38 -4.00 4.64 -7.40
CA ILE A 38 -3.87 3.86 -6.17
C ILE A 38 -3.18 4.72 -5.11
N ALA A 39 -3.94 5.15 -4.10
CA ALA A 39 -3.39 5.89 -2.97
C ALA A 39 -2.66 4.93 -2.02
N VAL A 40 -1.33 5.03 -1.96
CA VAL A 40 -0.49 4.23 -1.06
C VAL A 40 -0.30 4.95 0.28
N SER A 41 -0.27 4.20 1.37
CA SER A 41 -0.11 4.75 2.73
C SER A 41 1.24 4.45 3.37
N GLY A 42 2.11 3.70 2.70
CA GLY A 42 3.39 3.28 3.26
C GLY A 42 4.39 2.81 2.22
N THR A 43 5.58 2.46 2.70
CA THR A 43 6.64 1.89 1.87
C THR A 43 6.28 0.47 1.46
N ALA A 44 6.52 0.13 0.21
CA ALA A 44 6.38 -1.22 -0.29
C ALA A 44 7.38 -2.16 0.38
N ILE A 45 6.92 -3.36 0.71
CA ILE A 45 7.73 -4.42 1.31
C ILE A 45 7.89 -5.53 0.27
N ILE A 46 9.10 -6.04 0.11
CA ILE A 46 9.39 -7.12 -0.84
C ILE A 46 9.81 -8.37 -0.07
N GLY A 47 9.24 -9.51 -0.46
CA GLY A 47 9.55 -10.81 0.12
C GLY A 47 8.82 -11.93 -0.57
N ALA A 48 8.72 -13.09 0.08
CA ALA A 48 7.97 -14.22 -0.45
C ALA A 48 6.52 -14.21 0.08
N ALA A 49 5.60 -14.68 -0.74
CA ALA A 49 4.24 -15.00 -0.38
C ALA A 49 4.05 -16.51 -0.28
N SER A 50 3.27 -16.98 0.69
CA SER A 50 2.81 -18.36 0.77
C SER A 50 1.30 -18.43 0.84
N MET A 51 0.74 -19.60 1.01
CA MET A 51 -0.70 -19.81 1.14
C MET A 51 -1.02 -20.48 2.47
N TYR A 52 -2.06 -19.99 3.12
CA TYR A 52 -2.60 -20.63 4.29
C TYR A 52 -4.09 -20.98 4.09
N ASN A 53 -4.48 -22.13 4.63
CA ASN A 53 -5.86 -22.57 4.66
C ASN A 53 -6.10 -23.40 5.94
N PRO A 54 -6.80 -22.87 6.96
CA PRO A 54 -7.02 -23.54 8.24
C PRO A 54 -7.91 -24.77 8.16
N TYR A 55 -8.59 -24.98 7.04
CA TYR A 55 -9.43 -26.17 6.81
C TYR A 55 -8.66 -27.31 6.13
N ARG A 56 -7.41 -27.11 5.73
CA ARG A 56 -6.62 -28.17 5.11
C ARG A 56 -6.21 -29.20 6.15
N SER A 57 -6.39 -30.47 5.81
CA SER A 57 -5.95 -31.59 6.65
C SER A 57 -4.47 -31.48 6.97
N GLY A 58 -4.10 -31.64 8.24
CA GLY A 58 -2.72 -31.50 8.72
C GLY A 58 -2.25 -30.07 9.01
N TYR A 59 -3.03 -29.05 8.70
CA TYR A 59 -2.71 -27.67 9.06
C TYR A 59 -3.15 -27.40 10.50
N ARG A 60 -2.21 -27.09 11.37
CA ARG A 60 -2.48 -26.84 12.80
C ARG A 60 -2.22 -25.39 13.23
N GLU A 61 -1.75 -24.55 12.32
CA GLU A 61 -1.41 -23.17 12.61
C GLU A 61 -2.57 -22.25 12.22
N GLY A 62 -3.01 -21.47 13.18
CA GLY A 62 -4.09 -20.51 13.01
C GLY A 62 -5.48 -21.12 13.16
N GLY A 63 -6.37 -20.37 13.79
CA GLY A 63 -7.79 -20.70 13.88
C GLY A 63 -8.54 -20.32 12.62
N VAL A 64 -9.81 -20.70 12.56
CA VAL A 64 -10.72 -20.28 11.47
C VAL A 64 -11.14 -18.80 11.61
N ASN A 65 -10.88 -18.16 12.74
CA ASN A 65 -11.12 -16.75 12.95
C ASN A 65 -9.82 -15.96 12.75
N THR A 66 -9.86 -14.98 11.88
CA THR A 66 -8.73 -14.11 11.56
C THR A 66 -8.51 -13.06 12.65
N ALA A 67 -7.37 -12.37 12.64
CA ALA A 67 -7.08 -11.32 13.58
C ALA A 67 -8.05 -10.13 13.52
N SER A 68 -8.72 -9.92 12.39
CA SER A 68 -9.78 -8.91 12.25
C SER A 68 -11.11 -9.32 12.91
N GLY A 69 -11.23 -10.58 13.36
CA GLY A 69 -12.45 -11.16 13.90
C GLY A 69 -13.36 -11.79 12.84
N GLU A 70 -13.02 -11.69 11.57
CA GLU A 70 -13.74 -12.33 10.49
C GLU A 70 -13.42 -13.83 10.44
N ARG A 71 -14.37 -14.62 9.93
CA ARG A 71 -14.09 -16.02 9.62
C ARG A 71 -13.25 -16.11 8.34
N TYR A 72 -12.31 -17.05 8.32
CA TYR A 72 -11.54 -17.33 7.11
C TYR A 72 -12.44 -17.81 5.98
N GLU A 73 -12.27 -17.24 4.79
CA GLU A 73 -12.97 -17.63 3.56
C GLU A 73 -11.94 -17.89 2.46
N SER A 74 -11.88 -19.13 1.97
CA SER A 74 -10.96 -19.51 0.89
C SER A 74 -11.23 -18.79 -0.42
N SER A 75 -12.48 -18.36 -0.63
CA SER A 75 -12.95 -17.62 -1.82
C SER A 75 -12.70 -16.10 -1.75
N ALA A 76 -12.26 -15.56 -0.63
CA ALA A 76 -12.02 -14.12 -0.49
C ALA A 76 -10.67 -13.70 -1.06
N TRP A 77 -10.58 -12.47 -1.53
CA TRP A 77 -9.33 -11.79 -1.85
C TRP A 77 -8.72 -11.22 -0.56
N ALA A 78 -8.11 -12.09 0.22
CA ALA A 78 -7.56 -11.71 1.53
C ALA A 78 -6.22 -12.38 1.81
N ALA A 79 -5.56 -11.90 2.86
CA ALA A 79 -4.26 -12.41 3.25
C ALA A 79 -3.96 -12.10 4.73
N ALA A 80 -3.07 -12.92 5.32
CA ALA A 80 -2.39 -12.65 6.57
C ALA A 80 -1.06 -11.95 6.31
N ILE A 81 -0.75 -10.91 7.06
CA ILE A 81 0.57 -10.27 7.03
C ILE A 81 1.46 -10.81 8.16
N LYS A 82 2.78 -10.81 7.96
CA LYS A 82 3.71 -11.23 8.99
C LYS A 82 3.55 -10.38 10.26
N THR A 83 3.56 -11.01 11.44
CA THR A 83 3.27 -10.37 12.72
C THR A 83 4.08 -9.10 12.99
N ASN A 84 5.37 -9.10 12.65
CA ASN A 84 6.23 -7.92 12.83
C ASN A 84 5.93 -6.76 11.87
N LEU A 85 5.20 -7.00 10.77
CA LEU A 85 4.75 -6.00 9.81
C LEU A 85 3.34 -5.47 10.12
N ARG A 86 2.74 -5.92 11.22
CA ARG A 86 1.35 -5.56 11.57
C ARG A 86 1.11 -4.06 11.69
N LYS A 87 2.10 -3.31 12.18
CA LYS A 87 1.99 -1.86 12.38
C LYS A 87 1.97 -1.11 11.05
N GLU A 88 2.78 -1.52 10.09
CA GLU A 88 2.89 -0.96 8.74
C GLU A 88 1.56 -1.08 7.98
N PHE A 89 0.77 -2.12 8.32
CA PHE A 89 -0.58 -2.34 7.79
C PHE A 89 -1.69 -1.82 8.72
N GLY A 90 -1.39 -0.81 9.55
CA GLY A 90 -2.39 -0.12 10.38
C GLY A 90 -2.95 -0.93 11.53
N GLY A 91 -2.24 -1.97 12.01
CA GLY A 91 -2.57 -2.69 13.24
C GLY A 91 -3.81 -3.58 13.12
N VAL A 92 -3.84 -4.50 12.17
CA VAL A 92 -4.94 -5.47 11.96
C VAL A 92 -5.36 -6.14 13.28
N ARG A 93 -6.62 -5.98 13.67
CA ARG A 93 -7.20 -6.54 14.91
C ARG A 93 -8.73 -6.53 14.82
N ASN A 94 -9.37 -7.28 15.71
CA ASN A 94 -10.82 -7.27 15.84
C ASN A 94 -11.35 -5.85 16.14
N GLY A 95 -12.40 -5.46 15.45
CA GLY A 95 -13.02 -4.13 15.53
C GLY A 95 -12.20 -2.99 14.90
N ALA A 96 -11.03 -3.26 14.32
CA ALA A 96 -10.32 -2.27 13.52
C ALA A 96 -10.97 -2.11 12.13
N ARG A 97 -10.76 -0.92 11.56
CA ARG A 97 -11.18 -0.65 10.18
C ARG A 97 -10.46 -1.57 9.19
N PRO A 98 -11.10 -1.95 8.08
CA PRO A 98 -10.49 -2.78 7.06
C PRO A 98 -9.14 -2.21 6.57
N LYS A 99 -8.19 -3.08 6.29
CA LYS A 99 -6.89 -2.74 5.73
C LYS A 99 -6.71 -3.46 4.41
N TYR A 100 -6.08 -2.75 3.47
CA TYR A 100 -5.87 -3.27 2.12
C TYR A 100 -4.43 -3.08 1.69
N ALA A 101 -3.99 -3.90 0.78
CA ALA A 101 -2.69 -3.79 0.15
C ALA A 101 -2.79 -4.05 -1.35
N LEU A 102 -1.97 -3.33 -2.12
CA LEU A 102 -1.65 -3.71 -3.49
C LEU A 102 -0.55 -4.77 -3.44
N VAL A 103 -0.83 -5.90 -4.05
CA VAL A 103 0.13 -7.00 -4.20
C VAL A 103 0.53 -7.12 -5.66
N GLU A 104 1.84 -7.14 -5.92
CA GLU A 104 2.43 -7.31 -7.24
C GLU A 104 3.37 -8.52 -7.20
N GLY A 105 3.18 -9.45 -8.11
CA GLY A 105 4.00 -10.67 -8.18
C GLY A 105 3.65 -11.52 -9.39
N ALA A 106 4.57 -12.36 -9.84
CA ALA A 106 4.37 -13.25 -10.99
C ALA A 106 3.75 -12.55 -12.24
N GLY A 107 4.11 -11.28 -12.47
CA GLY A 107 3.57 -10.47 -13.58
C GLY A 107 2.11 -10.02 -13.43
N LYS A 108 1.54 -10.14 -12.24
CA LYS A 108 0.13 -9.81 -11.95
C LYS A 108 0.03 -8.84 -10.78
N LYS A 109 -1.14 -8.17 -10.65
CA LYS A 109 -1.45 -7.27 -9.55
C LYS A 109 -2.84 -7.55 -9.02
N ALA A 110 -3.00 -7.43 -7.70
CA ALA A 110 -4.31 -7.51 -7.06
C ALA A 110 -4.37 -6.63 -5.81
N ILE A 111 -5.54 -6.10 -5.51
CA ILE A 111 -5.85 -5.54 -4.20
C ILE A 111 -6.35 -6.68 -3.31
N VAL A 112 -5.76 -6.80 -2.13
CA VAL A 112 -6.14 -7.81 -1.14
C VAL A 112 -6.51 -7.15 0.19
N LYS A 113 -7.48 -7.71 0.87
CA LYS A 113 -7.80 -7.34 2.25
C LYS A 113 -6.79 -7.99 3.19
N ILE A 114 -6.16 -7.19 4.03
CA ILE A 114 -5.29 -7.69 5.09
C ILE A 114 -6.14 -7.85 6.35
N ASN A 115 -6.59 -9.07 6.60
CA ASN A 115 -7.50 -9.38 7.69
C ASN A 115 -6.90 -10.31 8.77
N ASP A 116 -5.68 -10.79 8.54
CA ASP A 116 -5.03 -11.67 9.50
C ASP A 116 -3.54 -11.33 9.69
N VAL A 117 -2.95 -11.91 10.71
CA VAL A 117 -1.51 -11.83 11.01
C VAL A 117 -1.00 -13.18 11.48
N GLY A 118 0.21 -13.53 11.09
CA GLY A 118 0.81 -14.79 11.48
C GLY A 118 2.33 -14.76 11.62
N PRO A 119 2.91 -15.71 12.37
CA PRO A 119 4.36 -15.86 12.55
C PRO A 119 4.97 -16.54 11.33
N LEU A 120 4.94 -15.88 10.17
CA LEU A 120 5.39 -16.48 8.92
C LEU A 120 6.88 -16.87 8.95
N THR A 121 7.22 -17.93 8.24
CA THR A 121 8.59 -18.40 8.04
C THR A 121 9.52 -17.26 7.60
N PRO A 122 10.79 -17.23 8.00
CA PRO A 122 11.75 -16.22 7.52
C PRO A 122 11.74 -16.09 5.99
N GLY A 123 11.79 -14.84 5.51
CA GLY A 123 11.67 -14.51 4.08
C GLY A 123 10.24 -14.34 3.57
N ARG A 124 9.25 -14.95 4.21
CA ARG A 124 7.84 -14.74 3.88
C ARG A 124 7.32 -13.49 4.57
N ILE A 125 6.54 -12.69 3.84
CA ILE A 125 5.96 -11.43 4.34
C ILE A 125 4.44 -11.45 4.36
N ILE A 126 3.82 -12.33 3.57
CA ILE A 126 2.36 -12.42 3.40
C ILE A 126 1.95 -13.88 3.12
N ASP A 127 0.83 -14.30 3.70
CA ASP A 127 0.17 -15.58 3.41
C ASP A 127 -1.19 -15.30 2.78
N PHE A 128 -1.35 -15.74 1.55
CA PHE A 128 -2.59 -15.60 0.80
C PHE A 128 -3.61 -16.65 1.20
N ASN A 129 -4.90 -16.30 1.22
CA ASN A 129 -5.92 -17.34 1.13
C ASN A 129 -5.94 -17.95 -0.28
N GLU A 130 -6.67 -19.05 -0.40
CA GLU A 130 -6.59 -19.91 -1.58
C GLU A 130 -6.92 -19.19 -2.87
N ARG A 131 -8.00 -18.37 -2.90
CA ARG A 131 -8.36 -17.59 -4.10
C ARG A 131 -7.25 -16.65 -4.54
N THR A 132 -6.67 -15.92 -3.60
CA THR A 132 -5.58 -14.99 -3.88
C THR A 132 -4.37 -15.73 -4.42
N MET A 133 -3.99 -16.85 -3.79
CA MET A 133 -2.87 -17.66 -4.27
C MET A 133 -3.12 -18.21 -5.67
N ARG A 134 -4.33 -18.74 -5.96
CA ARG A 134 -4.69 -19.26 -7.29
C ARG A 134 -4.58 -18.21 -8.39
N TYR A 135 -4.78 -16.96 -8.08
CA TYR A 135 -4.61 -15.90 -9.06
C TYR A 135 -3.15 -15.73 -9.45
N PHE A 136 -2.23 -15.75 -8.49
CA PHE A 136 -0.80 -15.61 -8.76
C PHE A 136 -0.14 -16.93 -9.24
N ASP A 137 -0.52 -18.07 -8.65
CA ASP A 137 -0.12 -19.43 -9.05
C ASP A 137 -1.34 -20.33 -9.24
N PRO A 138 -1.92 -20.38 -10.45
CA PRO A 138 -3.12 -21.17 -10.73
C PRO A 138 -2.98 -22.67 -10.42
N SER A 139 -1.76 -23.17 -10.51
CA SER A 139 -1.48 -24.60 -10.26
C SER A 139 -1.43 -24.96 -8.78
N LEU A 140 -1.20 -23.98 -7.91
CA LEU A 140 -0.88 -24.13 -6.49
C LEU A 140 0.34 -25.05 -6.22
N ARG A 141 1.16 -25.32 -7.24
CA ARG A 141 2.29 -26.26 -7.14
C ARG A 141 3.50 -25.63 -6.46
N ARG A 142 3.69 -24.34 -6.64
CA ARG A 142 4.84 -23.63 -6.07
C ARG A 142 4.73 -23.52 -4.56
N GLY A 143 3.53 -23.29 -4.04
CA GLY A 143 3.27 -23.09 -2.60
C GLY A 143 3.90 -21.82 -2.02
N VAL A 144 4.92 -21.29 -2.69
CA VAL A 144 5.61 -20.03 -2.36
C VAL A 144 5.88 -19.27 -3.65
N ILE A 145 5.71 -17.97 -3.62
CA ILE A 145 6.00 -17.04 -4.71
C ILE A 145 7.03 -16.04 -4.20
N ASP A 146 8.20 -16.03 -4.80
CA ASP A 146 9.28 -15.10 -4.43
C ASP A 146 9.10 -13.73 -5.11
N GLY A 147 9.74 -12.71 -4.51
CA GLY A 147 9.79 -11.36 -5.09
C GLY A 147 8.45 -10.66 -5.13
N VAL A 148 7.51 -11.04 -4.27
CA VAL A 148 6.23 -10.35 -4.15
C VAL A 148 6.44 -9.01 -3.48
N LYS A 149 5.89 -7.96 -4.10
CA LYS A 149 5.87 -6.60 -3.56
C LYS A 149 4.49 -6.32 -2.98
N VAL A 150 4.44 -5.91 -1.74
CA VAL A 150 3.21 -5.61 -0.99
C VAL A 150 3.25 -4.17 -0.53
N THR A 151 2.31 -3.36 -0.98
CA THR A 151 2.21 -1.93 -0.67
C THR A 151 0.94 -1.65 0.11
N PRO A 152 1.00 -1.13 1.35
CA PRO A 152 -0.18 -0.73 2.10
C PRO A 152 -0.96 0.36 1.37
N LEU A 153 -2.29 0.25 1.36
CA LEU A 153 -3.18 1.24 0.76
C LEU A 153 -3.79 2.14 1.84
N SER A 154 -3.94 3.42 1.53
CA SER A 154 -4.70 4.35 2.36
C SER A 154 -6.20 4.25 2.07
N GLY A 155 -7.03 4.53 3.08
CA GLY A 155 -8.49 4.44 2.95
C GLY A 155 -9.04 3.03 3.17
N GLU A 156 -10.36 2.92 3.06
CA GLU A 156 -11.11 1.73 3.46
C GLU A 156 -12.03 1.20 2.34
N ASP A 157 -12.26 2.00 1.30
CA ASP A 157 -13.25 1.73 0.26
C ASP A 157 -12.62 1.05 -0.98
N TRP A 158 -11.71 0.11 -0.74
CA TRP A 158 -11.09 -0.65 -1.81
C TRP A 158 -11.89 -1.90 -2.15
N THR A 159 -12.03 -2.16 -3.44
CA THR A 159 -12.60 -3.42 -3.92
C THR A 159 -11.49 -4.45 -4.13
N PRO A 160 -11.42 -5.51 -3.31
CA PRO A 160 -10.41 -6.56 -3.48
C PRO A 160 -10.60 -7.33 -4.78
N GLY A 161 -9.49 -7.61 -5.46
CA GLY A 161 -9.49 -8.33 -6.73
C GLY A 161 -8.33 -7.94 -7.64
N PRO A 162 -8.30 -8.49 -8.87
CA PRO A 162 -7.29 -8.14 -9.87
C PRO A 162 -7.30 -6.65 -10.23
N VAL A 163 -6.10 -6.13 -10.50
CA VAL A 163 -5.89 -4.77 -11.00
C VAL A 163 -5.23 -4.87 -12.37
N ALA A 164 -5.71 -4.10 -13.31
CA ALA A 164 -5.15 -4.02 -14.65
C ALA A 164 -3.77 -3.34 -14.67
#